data_adb51c87c255e50a63af68fa3c475bb9
#
_entry.id   adb51c87c255e50a63af68fa3c475bb9
#
_cell.length_a   1.000
_cell.length_b   1.000
_cell.length_c   1.000
_cell.angle_alpha   90.00
_cell.angle_beta   90.00
_cell.angle_gamma   90.00
#
_symmetry.space_group_name_H-M   'P 1'
#
loop_
_entity.id
_entity.type
_entity.pdbx_description
1 polymer ?
#
loop_
_entity_poly.entity_id
_entity_poly.type
_entity_poly.pdbx_seq_one_letter_code
_entity_poly.pdbx_strand_id
1 'polypeptide(L)'
;MKSKSTTLEDVARHAGVSYQTVSRVLNKSAKVSEATRRKVEQSIELLRYVPNRLAQQLVGKQSMTMGLVTTSLALHAPSQVAAAIKRYAHIEGYQVLISMIDESVNQSIQHSINDLKSQWVGKVIINVPLETAVAEKIAADNDDVTCLFLDVDPYSSVFNVSFNPADGTRASVKYLYELGHREIALLAGPKQSVSANLRLKSWLETLADYGLSPVSVIHGNWDAQSGYSGALQMLRETPQFSAVLVANDQMALGVLSAFHQN
;
A
#
# COMPACT_ATOMS: atom_id res chain seq x y z
N MET A 1 38.95 -13.00 -4.42
CA MET A 1 38.47 -14.30 -3.90
C MET A 1 37.10 -14.06 -3.27
N LYS A 2 36.04 -14.71 -3.77
CA LYS A 2 34.71 -14.65 -3.12
C LYS A 2 34.82 -15.39 -1.77
N SER A 3 34.61 -14.73 -0.65
CA SER A 3 34.52 -15.38 0.64
C SER A 3 33.36 -16.38 0.60
N LYS A 4 33.65 -17.64 0.91
CA LYS A 4 32.64 -18.69 1.01
C LYS A 4 31.67 -18.29 2.11
N SER A 5 30.39 -18.13 1.78
CA SER A 5 29.38 -17.81 2.79
C SER A 5 29.31 -18.91 3.84
N THR A 6 29.28 -18.53 5.11
CA THR A 6 29.11 -19.49 6.23
C THR A 6 27.83 -20.29 6.04
N THR A 7 27.91 -21.59 6.22
CA THR A 7 26.79 -22.52 6.07
C THR A 7 26.26 -22.96 7.44
N LEU A 8 25.08 -23.57 7.46
CA LEU A 8 24.50 -24.15 8.68
C LEU A 8 25.34 -25.33 9.20
N GLU A 9 26.06 -26.03 8.31
CA GLU A 9 27.01 -27.08 8.67
C GLU A 9 28.25 -26.53 9.38
N ASP A 10 28.72 -25.35 8.98
CA ASP A 10 29.84 -24.69 9.66
C ASP A 10 29.45 -24.28 11.09
N VAL A 11 28.22 -23.79 11.29
CA VAL A 11 27.66 -23.50 12.62
C VAL A 11 27.56 -24.78 13.46
N ALA A 12 27.05 -25.88 12.89
CA ALA A 12 26.92 -27.18 13.58
C ALA A 12 28.28 -27.69 14.03
N ARG A 13 29.28 -27.62 13.16
CA ARG A 13 30.67 -28.04 13.45
C ARG A 13 31.28 -27.18 14.56
N HIS A 14 31.11 -25.86 14.50
CA HIS A 14 31.65 -24.94 15.50
C HIS A 14 30.99 -25.10 16.87
N ALA A 15 29.66 -25.31 16.91
CA ALA A 15 28.91 -25.52 18.13
C ALA A 15 29.06 -26.95 18.70
N GLY A 16 29.68 -27.90 17.95
CA GLY A 16 29.83 -29.30 18.37
C GLY A 16 28.50 -30.05 18.48
N VAL A 17 27.54 -29.73 17.57
CA VAL A 17 26.21 -30.36 17.56
C VAL A 17 25.84 -30.79 16.15
N SER A 18 24.76 -31.58 16.01
CA SER A 18 24.26 -32.00 14.70
C SER A 18 23.59 -30.83 13.94
N TYR A 19 23.59 -30.91 12.61
CA TYR A 19 22.82 -30.02 11.72
C TYR A 19 21.36 -29.89 12.18
N GLN A 20 20.71 -31.01 12.53
CA GLN A 20 19.33 -31.03 13.03
C GLN A 20 19.17 -30.23 14.33
N THR A 21 20.17 -30.21 15.20
CA THR A 21 20.14 -29.48 16.46
C THR A 21 20.20 -27.98 16.17
N VAL A 22 21.08 -27.51 15.27
CA VAL A 22 21.13 -26.11 14.83
C VAL A 22 19.81 -25.70 14.20
N SER A 23 19.26 -26.52 13.29
CA SER A 23 17.95 -26.29 12.69
C SER A 23 16.83 -26.16 13.72
N ARG A 24 16.82 -27.00 14.78
CA ARG A 24 15.85 -26.92 15.88
C ARG A 24 16.00 -25.63 16.70
N VAL A 25 17.22 -25.15 16.94
CA VAL A 25 17.49 -23.88 17.63
C VAL A 25 16.95 -22.72 16.80
N LEU A 26 17.29 -22.65 15.52
CA LEU A 26 16.80 -21.62 14.60
C LEU A 26 15.27 -21.59 14.50
N ASN A 27 14.66 -22.76 14.65
CA ASN A 27 13.19 -22.92 14.62
C ASN A 27 12.54 -22.78 16.01
N LYS A 28 13.26 -22.29 17.02
CA LYS A 28 12.78 -22.09 18.40
C LYS A 28 12.10 -23.32 19.01
N SER A 29 12.55 -24.53 18.63
CA SER A 29 11.97 -25.77 19.13
C SER A 29 12.19 -25.93 20.65
N ALA A 30 11.14 -26.31 21.37
CA ALA A 30 11.22 -26.62 22.80
C ALA A 30 12.04 -27.89 23.11
N LYS A 31 12.38 -28.68 22.10
CA LYS A 31 13.13 -29.95 22.25
C LYS A 31 14.64 -29.78 22.36
N VAL A 32 15.13 -28.56 22.59
CA VAL A 32 16.57 -28.27 22.73
C VAL A 32 16.81 -27.66 24.10
N SER A 33 17.80 -28.20 24.85
CA SER A 33 18.16 -27.66 26.14
C SER A 33 18.70 -26.23 26.04
N GLU A 34 18.52 -25.43 27.08
CA GLU A 34 18.96 -24.05 27.13
C GLU A 34 20.49 -23.92 26.95
N ALA A 35 21.25 -24.85 27.53
CA ALA A 35 22.71 -24.87 27.36
C ALA A 35 23.13 -25.10 25.90
N THR A 36 22.44 -26.01 25.19
CA THR A 36 22.68 -26.25 23.75
C THR A 36 22.25 -25.07 22.90
N ARG A 37 21.13 -24.43 23.24
CA ARG A 37 20.64 -23.22 22.54
C ARG A 37 21.68 -22.11 22.60
N ARG A 38 22.18 -21.76 23.79
CA ARG A 38 23.21 -20.73 23.97
C ARG A 38 24.48 -21.02 23.18
N LYS A 39 24.94 -22.26 23.15
CA LYS A 39 26.12 -22.70 22.39
C LYS A 39 25.96 -22.45 20.89
N VAL A 40 24.79 -22.77 20.37
CA VAL A 40 24.47 -22.58 18.94
C VAL A 40 24.33 -21.08 18.61
N GLU A 41 23.64 -20.31 19.45
CA GLU A 41 23.48 -18.86 19.28
C GLU A 41 24.82 -18.13 19.29
N GLN A 42 25.71 -18.46 20.20
CA GLN A 42 27.09 -17.93 20.22
C GLN A 42 27.87 -18.29 18.95
N SER A 43 27.70 -19.52 18.45
CA SER A 43 28.35 -19.93 17.21
C SER A 43 27.82 -19.20 15.98
N ILE A 44 26.51 -18.92 15.92
CA ILE A 44 25.86 -18.12 14.88
C ILE A 44 26.45 -16.70 14.87
N GLU A 45 26.57 -16.08 16.04
CA GLU A 45 27.08 -14.73 16.19
C GLU A 45 28.57 -14.65 15.81
N LEU A 46 29.42 -15.53 16.33
CA LEU A 46 30.86 -15.58 16.03
C LEU A 46 31.13 -15.79 14.53
N LEU A 47 30.39 -16.68 13.91
CA LEU A 47 30.54 -17.02 12.49
C LEU A 47 29.78 -16.04 11.58
N ARG A 48 29.06 -15.05 12.15
CA ARG A 48 28.18 -14.13 11.43
C ARG A 48 27.25 -14.86 10.46
N TYR A 49 26.74 -16.01 10.89
CA TYR A 49 25.86 -16.82 10.05
C TYR A 49 24.50 -16.17 9.93
N VAL A 50 24.06 -15.94 8.71
CA VAL A 50 22.70 -15.47 8.41
C VAL A 50 21.91 -16.67 7.85
N PRO A 51 20.82 -17.08 8.53
CA PRO A 51 19.99 -18.18 8.06
C PRO A 51 19.44 -17.92 6.66
N ASN A 52 19.66 -18.85 5.73
CA ASN A 52 19.06 -18.78 4.41
C ASN A 52 17.58 -19.16 4.52
N ARG A 53 16.71 -18.15 4.43
CA ARG A 53 15.25 -18.32 4.53
C ARG A 53 14.66 -19.16 3.39
N LEU A 54 15.25 -19.08 2.18
CA LEU A 54 14.83 -19.93 1.06
C LEU A 54 15.04 -21.42 1.37
N ALA A 55 16.17 -21.76 2.02
CA ALA A 55 16.41 -23.15 2.46
C ALA A 55 15.43 -23.59 3.55
N GLN A 56 14.96 -22.68 4.41
CA GLN A 56 13.94 -22.99 5.43
C GLN A 56 12.55 -23.19 4.81
N GLN A 57 12.21 -22.47 3.76
CA GLN A 57 10.95 -22.60 3.02
C GLN A 57 10.85 -23.93 2.26
N LEU A 58 11.96 -24.43 1.70
CA LEU A 58 12.02 -25.74 1.03
C LEU A 58 11.67 -26.92 1.95
N VAL A 59 11.72 -26.75 3.27
CA VAL A 59 11.38 -27.80 4.27
C VAL A 59 9.90 -27.76 4.67
N GLY A 60 9.00 -27.19 3.83
CA GLY A 60 7.54 -27.26 4.02
C GLY A 60 6.96 -26.25 5.00
N LYS A 61 7.67 -25.15 5.30
CA LYS A 61 7.13 -24.04 6.09
C LYS A 61 6.46 -23.02 5.19
N GLN A 62 5.33 -22.50 5.66
CA GLN A 62 4.67 -21.34 5.01
C GLN A 62 5.66 -20.17 4.90
N SER A 63 5.67 -19.52 3.74
CA SER A 63 6.47 -18.32 3.54
C SER A 63 6.04 -17.22 4.52
N MET A 64 6.99 -16.71 5.31
CA MET A 64 6.81 -15.55 6.17
C MET A 64 7.14 -14.26 5.40
N THR A 65 6.93 -14.26 4.09
CA THR A 65 7.08 -13.11 3.21
C THR A 65 5.76 -12.82 2.54
N MET A 66 5.34 -11.55 2.55
CA MET A 66 4.18 -11.07 1.83
C MET A 66 4.61 -10.05 0.78
N GLY A 67 3.84 -9.93 -0.28
CA GLY A 67 4.01 -8.94 -1.32
C GLY A 67 3.13 -7.70 -1.09
N LEU A 68 3.62 -6.55 -1.50
CA LEU A 68 2.82 -5.35 -1.69
C LEU A 68 3.02 -4.88 -3.12
N VAL A 69 1.95 -4.94 -3.91
CA VAL A 69 1.89 -4.32 -5.25
C VAL A 69 1.25 -2.95 -5.08
N THR A 70 1.93 -1.90 -5.49
CA THR A 70 1.46 -0.52 -5.31
C THR A 70 1.85 0.37 -6.49
N THR A 71 1.22 1.52 -6.57
CA THR A 71 1.62 2.61 -7.46
C THR A 71 2.83 3.38 -6.91
N SER A 72 3.04 4.59 -7.35
CA SER A 72 4.17 5.42 -6.92
C SER A 72 4.19 5.69 -5.41
N LEU A 73 5.32 5.38 -4.76
CA LEU A 73 5.59 5.75 -3.38
C LEU A 73 5.97 7.23 -3.19
N ALA A 74 6.06 8.02 -4.27
CA ALA A 74 6.18 9.47 -4.19
C ALA A 74 4.88 10.14 -3.69
N LEU A 75 3.76 9.45 -3.82
CA LEU A 75 2.49 9.92 -3.26
C LEU A 75 2.40 9.59 -1.76
N HIS A 76 1.85 10.55 -0.99
CA HIS A 76 1.79 10.44 0.47
C HIS A 76 1.00 9.20 0.94
N ALA A 77 -0.21 9.00 0.46
CA ALA A 77 -1.07 7.91 0.92
C ALA A 77 -0.46 6.52 0.62
N PRO A 78 -0.01 6.18 -0.60
CA PRO A 78 0.66 4.91 -0.86
C PRO A 78 1.90 4.68 0.00
N SER A 79 2.70 5.72 0.26
CA SER A 79 3.90 5.59 1.09
C SER A 79 3.56 5.33 2.56
N GLN A 80 2.53 5.99 3.12
CA GLN A 80 2.07 5.74 4.49
C GLN A 80 1.46 4.34 4.66
N VAL A 81 0.68 3.90 3.67
CA VAL A 81 0.13 2.53 3.65
C VAL A 81 1.26 1.50 3.63
N ALA A 82 2.25 1.67 2.75
CA ALA A 82 3.41 0.77 2.67
C ALA A 82 4.21 0.73 3.98
N ALA A 83 4.44 1.89 4.62
CA ALA A 83 5.12 1.99 5.90
C ALA A 83 4.34 1.29 7.03
N ALA A 84 3.02 1.47 7.07
CA ALA A 84 2.15 0.81 8.04
C ALA A 84 2.14 -0.72 7.84
N ILE A 85 1.96 -1.19 6.62
CA ILE A 85 2.00 -2.62 6.28
C ILE A 85 3.33 -3.22 6.71
N LYS A 86 4.45 -2.58 6.37
CA LYS A 86 5.79 -3.07 6.75
C LYS A 86 5.96 -3.16 8.26
N ARG A 87 5.49 -2.16 9.01
CA ARG A 87 5.58 -2.11 10.47
C ARG A 87 4.78 -3.25 11.12
N TYR A 88 3.51 -3.42 10.74
CA TYR A 88 2.65 -4.44 11.33
C TYR A 88 3.04 -5.85 10.86
N ALA A 89 3.42 -6.03 9.61
CA ALA A 89 3.98 -7.29 9.12
C ALA A 89 5.21 -7.73 9.93
N HIS A 90 6.10 -6.78 10.28
CA HIS A 90 7.26 -7.07 11.11
C HIS A 90 6.88 -7.57 12.52
N ILE A 91 5.86 -6.97 13.14
CA ILE A 91 5.35 -7.39 14.46
C ILE A 91 4.88 -8.84 14.40
N GLU A 92 4.20 -9.22 13.32
CA GLU A 92 3.70 -10.58 13.07
C GLU A 92 4.78 -11.54 12.49
N GLY A 93 6.03 -11.10 12.40
CA GLY A 93 7.16 -11.89 11.91
C GLY A 93 7.24 -12.01 10.39
N TYR A 94 6.42 -11.26 9.63
CA TYR A 94 6.47 -11.22 8.17
C TYR A 94 7.48 -10.21 7.65
N GLN A 95 8.03 -10.50 6.49
CA GLN A 95 8.74 -9.53 5.63
C GLN A 95 7.82 -9.07 4.52
N VAL A 96 8.04 -7.83 4.04
CA VAL A 96 7.28 -7.26 2.93
C VAL A 96 8.22 -7.01 1.76
N LEU A 97 7.92 -7.61 0.61
CA LEU A 97 8.51 -7.27 -0.68
C LEU A 97 7.57 -6.30 -1.39
N ILE A 98 8.12 -5.17 -1.85
CA ILE A 98 7.33 -4.15 -2.54
C ILE A 98 7.63 -4.25 -4.03
N SER A 99 6.58 -4.40 -4.84
CA SER A 99 6.60 -4.29 -6.29
C SER A 99 5.83 -3.03 -6.68
N MET A 100 6.51 -2.05 -7.26
CA MET A 100 5.86 -0.85 -7.78
C MET A 100 5.47 -1.06 -9.24
N ILE A 101 4.25 -0.71 -9.58
CA ILE A 101 3.80 -0.69 -10.97
C ILE A 101 4.27 0.60 -11.59
N ASP A 102 4.96 0.48 -12.71
CA ASP A 102 5.37 1.60 -13.53
C ASP A 102 4.58 1.54 -14.86
N GLU A 103 3.63 2.44 -15.00
CA GLU A 103 2.81 2.53 -16.22
C GLU A 103 3.65 2.88 -17.45
N SER A 104 4.80 3.55 -17.26
CA SER A 104 5.70 3.94 -18.35
C SER A 104 6.40 2.75 -19.03
N VAL A 105 6.57 1.64 -18.30
CA VAL A 105 7.18 0.39 -18.81
C VAL A 105 6.16 -0.72 -19.07
N ASN A 106 4.87 -0.39 -19.08
CA ASN A 106 3.78 -1.33 -19.38
C ASN A 106 3.75 -2.55 -18.45
N GLN A 107 4.22 -2.37 -17.22
CA GLN A 107 4.28 -3.44 -16.22
C GLN A 107 2.87 -3.71 -15.66
N SER A 108 2.36 -4.89 -15.92
CA SER A 108 1.03 -5.29 -15.43
C SER A 108 1.07 -5.76 -13.97
N ILE A 109 -0.07 -5.64 -13.27
CA ILE A 109 -0.25 -6.21 -11.93
C ILE A 109 0.06 -7.70 -11.93
N GLN A 110 -0.36 -8.44 -12.98
CA GLN A 110 -0.09 -9.86 -13.11
C GLN A 110 1.40 -10.16 -13.19
N HIS A 111 2.18 -9.33 -13.88
CA HIS A 111 3.64 -9.47 -13.91
C HIS A 111 4.23 -9.31 -12.50
N SER A 112 3.83 -8.28 -11.76
CA SER A 112 4.25 -8.05 -10.37
C SER A 112 3.89 -9.23 -9.45
N ILE A 113 2.69 -9.80 -9.61
CA ILE A 113 2.28 -10.99 -8.85
C ILE A 113 3.16 -12.20 -9.22
N ASN A 114 3.44 -12.43 -10.49
CA ASN A 114 4.30 -13.54 -10.94
C ASN A 114 5.73 -13.40 -10.40
N ASP A 115 6.29 -12.18 -10.39
CA ASP A 115 7.61 -11.92 -9.81
C ASP A 115 7.62 -12.22 -8.30
N LEU A 116 6.59 -11.82 -7.58
CA LEU A 116 6.43 -12.13 -6.16
C LEU A 116 6.27 -13.65 -5.91
N LYS A 117 5.48 -14.35 -6.75
CA LYS A 117 5.33 -15.82 -6.70
C LYS A 117 6.67 -16.52 -6.93
N SER A 118 7.50 -16.04 -7.85
CA SER A 118 8.84 -16.57 -8.09
C SER A 118 9.76 -16.49 -6.86
N GLN A 119 9.45 -15.56 -5.94
CA GLN A 119 10.14 -15.38 -4.66
C GLN A 119 9.41 -16.06 -3.48
N TRP A 120 8.54 -17.03 -3.77
CA TRP A 120 7.78 -17.80 -2.79
C TRP A 120 6.82 -16.97 -1.92
N VAL A 121 6.31 -15.88 -2.45
CA VAL A 121 5.28 -15.07 -1.81
C VAL A 121 3.91 -15.68 -2.06
N GLY A 122 3.23 -16.09 -1.00
CA GLY A 122 1.87 -16.67 -1.07
C GLY A 122 0.75 -15.74 -0.58
N LYS A 123 1.09 -14.51 -0.19
CA LYS A 123 0.13 -13.49 0.28
C LYS A 123 0.51 -12.15 -0.33
N VAL A 124 -0.41 -11.52 -1.05
CA VAL A 124 -0.15 -10.26 -1.76
C VAL A 124 -1.22 -9.22 -1.39
N ILE A 125 -0.78 -8.05 -0.97
CA ILE A 125 -1.64 -6.88 -0.81
C ILE A 125 -1.51 -6.05 -2.09
N ILE A 126 -2.63 -5.69 -2.70
CA ILE A 126 -2.70 -4.92 -3.95
C ILE A 126 -3.29 -3.56 -3.63
N ASN A 127 -2.45 -2.54 -3.63
CA ASN A 127 -2.79 -1.13 -3.38
C ASN A 127 -2.73 -0.35 -4.70
N VAL A 128 -3.61 -0.72 -5.60
CA VAL A 128 -3.75 -0.13 -6.95
C VAL A 128 -5.23 0.08 -7.21
N PRO A 129 -5.64 1.24 -7.76
CA PRO A 129 -7.03 1.46 -8.16
C PRO A 129 -7.46 0.45 -9.22
N LEU A 130 -8.54 -0.29 -8.95
CA LEU A 130 -9.04 -1.33 -9.87
C LEU A 130 -10.56 -1.33 -9.96
N GLU A 131 -11.06 -1.50 -11.16
CA GLU A 131 -12.44 -1.86 -11.38
C GLU A 131 -12.74 -3.26 -10.81
N THR A 132 -13.96 -3.46 -10.30
CA THR A 132 -14.39 -4.71 -9.66
C THR A 132 -14.08 -5.93 -10.51
N ALA A 133 -14.47 -5.92 -11.79
CA ALA A 133 -14.27 -7.05 -12.69
C ALA A 133 -12.77 -7.40 -12.90
N VAL A 134 -11.89 -6.39 -12.87
CA VAL A 134 -10.44 -6.59 -12.98
C VAL A 134 -9.88 -7.22 -11.70
N ALA A 135 -10.31 -6.73 -10.53
CA ALA A 135 -9.90 -7.28 -9.25
C ALA A 135 -10.34 -8.73 -9.08
N GLU A 136 -11.60 -9.05 -9.44
CA GLU A 136 -12.16 -10.41 -9.42
C GLU A 136 -11.40 -11.34 -10.34
N LYS A 137 -11.07 -10.88 -11.55
CA LYS A 137 -10.25 -11.66 -12.49
C LYS A 137 -8.85 -11.93 -11.94
N ILE A 138 -8.17 -10.91 -11.37
CA ILE A 138 -6.85 -11.09 -10.77
C ILE A 138 -6.92 -12.13 -9.63
N ALA A 139 -7.93 -12.05 -8.78
CA ALA A 139 -8.11 -13.02 -7.69
C ALA A 139 -8.34 -14.45 -8.22
N ALA A 140 -9.16 -14.61 -9.27
CA ALA A 140 -9.45 -15.90 -9.87
C ALA A 140 -8.25 -16.50 -10.61
N ASP A 141 -7.47 -15.67 -11.32
CA ASP A 141 -6.27 -16.11 -12.07
C ASP A 141 -5.09 -16.45 -11.14
N ASN A 142 -5.19 -16.16 -9.82
CA ASN A 142 -4.15 -16.38 -8.82
C ASN A 142 -4.69 -17.08 -7.55
N ASP A 143 -5.42 -18.16 -7.72
CA ASP A 143 -6.04 -18.94 -6.64
C ASP A 143 -5.02 -19.60 -5.67
N ASP A 144 -3.78 -19.73 -6.11
CA ASP A 144 -2.63 -20.20 -5.33
C ASP A 144 -2.02 -19.11 -4.42
N VAL A 145 -2.50 -17.86 -4.51
CA VAL A 145 -2.05 -16.71 -3.71
C VAL A 145 -3.23 -16.03 -3.02
N THR A 146 -3.10 -15.74 -1.74
CA THR A 146 -4.09 -14.92 -1.05
C THR A 146 -3.90 -13.46 -1.43
N CYS A 147 -4.82 -12.90 -2.21
CA CYS A 147 -4.84 -11.49 -2.60
C CYS A 147 -5.75 -10.68 -1.67
N LEU A 148 -5.28 -9.53 -1.19
CA LEU A 148 -6.05 -8.52 -0.45
C LEU A 148 -5.96 -7.20 -1.22
N PHE A 149 -7.11 -6.61 -1.54
CA PHE A 149 -7.19 -5.37 -2.33
C PHE A 149 -7.53 -4.16 -1.45
N LEU A 150 -6.94 -2.99 -1.75
CA LEU A 150 -7.13 -1.77 -0.95
C LEU A 150 -7.90 -0.65 -1.66
N ASP A 151 -7.82 -0.50 -2.96
CA ASP A 151 -8.54 0.55 -3.71
C ASP A 151 -9.48 -0.07 -4.74
N VAL A 152 -10.48 -0.79 -4.24
CA VAL A 152 -11.54 -1.46 -5.01
C VAL A 152 -12.90 -1.15 -4.39
N ASP A 153 -13.97 -1.44 -5.11
CA ASP A 153 -15.32 -1.32 -4.58
C ASP A 153 -15.47 -2.15 -3.29
N PRO A 154 -15.88 -1.52 -2.16
CA PRO A 154 -16.04 -2.23 -0.89
C PRO A 154 -17.06 -3.36 -0.94
N TYR A 155 -17.97 -3.37 -1.91
CA TYR A 155 -18.97 -4.40 -2.12
C TYR A 155 -18.55 -5.48 -3.12
N SER A 156 -17.32 -5.44 -3.64
CA SER A 156 -16.77 -6.49 -4.51
C SER A 156 -16.65 -7.82 -3.78
N SER A 157 -16.64 -8.93 -4.54
CA SER A 157 -16.54 -10.29 -3.99
C SER A 157 -15.12 -10.66 -3.49
N VAL A 158 -14.11 -9.84 -3.80
CA VAL A 158 -12.71 -10.09 -3.39
C VAL A 158 -12.46 -9.69 -1.94
N PHE A 159 -11.45 -10.28 -1.30
CA PHE A 159 -10.98 -9.79 -0.02
C PHE A 159 -10.47 -8.36 -0.16
N ASN A 160 -11.12 -7.44 0.51
CA ASN A 160 -10.76 -6.03 0.43
C ASN A 160 -10.80 -5.32 1.80
N VAL A 161 -10.06 -4.23 1.87
CA VAL A 161 -10.16 -3.24 2.94
C VAL A 161 -10.27 -1.88 2.28
N SER A 162 -11.33 -1.16 2.56
CA SER A 162 -11.59 0.17 2.02
C SER A 162 -11.77 1.19 3.13
N PHE A 163 -11.42 2.44 2.84
CA PHE A 163 -11.70 3.57 3.71
C PHE A 163 -13.02 4.20 3.29
N ASN A 164 -13.93 4.38 4.24
CA ASN A 164 -15.14 5.14 3.98
C ASN A 164 -14.90 6.65 4.17
N PRO A 165 -14.83 7.45 3.11
CA PRO A 165 -14.59 8.89 3.21
C PRO A 165 -15.85 9.69 3.55
N ALA A 166 -17.04 9.06 3.59
CA ALA A 166 -18.33 9.75 3.59
C ALA A 166 -18.49 10.74 4.75
N ASP A 167 -18.08 10.39 5.97
CA ASP A 167 -18.27 11.27 7.12
C ASP A 167 -17.40 12.53 7.02
N GLY A 168 -16.13 12.38 6.62
CA GLY A 168 -15.23 13.52 6.43
C GLY A 168 -15.65 14.42 5.28
N THR A 169 -16.12 13.83 4.17
CA THR A 169 -16.59 14.60 3.01
C THR A 169 -17.90 15.34 3.30
N ARG A 170 -18.85 14.72 4.01
CA ARG A 170 -20.07 15.41 4.49
C ARG A 170 -19.73 16.54 5.45
N ALA A 171 -18.85 16.29 6.41
CA ALA A 171 -18.43 17.31 7.36
C ALA A 171 -17.78 18.50 6.66
N SER A 172 -16.98 18.30 5.62
CA SER A 172 -16.32 19.40 4.88
C SER A 172 -17.33 20.26 4.11
N VAL A 173 -18.31 19.65 3.45
CA VAL A 173 -19.38 20.41 2.78
C VAL A 173 -20.21 21.19 3.80
N LYS A 174 -20.65 20.54 4.88
CA LYS A 174 -21.41 21.16 5.95
C LYS A 174 -20.67 22.37 6.51
N TYR A 175 -19.39 22.23 6.81
CA TYR A 175 -18.55 23.30 7.35
C TYR A 175 -18.51 24.53 6.43
N LEU A 176 -18.29 24.33 5.13
CA LEU A 176 -18.29 25.44 4.18
C LEU A 176 -19.68 26.08 4.05
N TYR A 177 -20.75 25.28 4.06
CA TYR A 177 -22.11 25.78 4.03
C TYR A 177 -22.44 26.67 5.25
N GLU A 178 -22.04 26.24 6.45
CA GLU A 178 -22.22 26.98 7.70
C GLU A 178 -21.43 28.28 7.74
N LEU A 179 -20.26 28.32 7.06
CA LEU A 179 -19.49 29.56 6.85
C LEU A 179 -20.10 30.52 5.80
N GLY A 180 -21.20 30.13 5.16
CA GLY A 180 -21.90 30.94 4.17
C GLY A 180 -21.47 30.73 2.72
N HIS A 181 -20.55 29.81 2.44
CA HIS A 181 -20.17 29.49 1.05
C HIS A 181 -21.32 28.81 0.31
N ARG A 182 -21.56 29.23 -0.93
CA ARG A 182 -22.58 28.67 -1.82
C ARG A 182 -22.02 28.30 -3.19
N GLU A 183 -21.03 29.04 -3.66
CA GLU A 183 -20.27 28.77 -4.88
C GLU A 183 -19.03 27.96 -4.51
N ILE A 184 -19.17 26.62 -4.50
CA ILE A 184 -18.12 25.68 -4.10
C ILE A 184 -17.62 24.93 -5.33
N ALA A 185 -16.30 24.99 -5.59
CA ALA A 185 -15.62 24.19 -6.60
C ALA A 185 -15.08 22.91 -6.01
N LEU A 186 -14.95 21.86 -6.83
CA LEU A 186 -14.43 20.57 -6.43
C LEU A 186 -13.18 20.20 -7.26
N LEU A 187 -12.09 19.88 -6.59
CA LEU A 187 -10.91 19.25 -7.19
C LEU A 187 -10.84 17.78 -6.75
N ALA A 188 -11.40 16.91 -7.57
CA ALA A 188 -11.45 15.47 -7.35
C ALA A 188 -10.11 14.80 -7.70
N GLY A 189 -9.90 13.57 -7.24
CA GLY A 189 -8.79 12.74 -7.68
C GLY A 189 -9.02 12.10 -9.06
N PRO A 190 -8.13 11.17 -9.49
CA PRO A 190 -8.24 10.50 -10.78
C PRO A 190 -9.55 9.74 -10.93
N LYS A 191 -10.13 9.79 -12.13
CA LYS A 191 -11.41 9.12 -12.43
C LYS A 191 -11.39 7.60 -12.23
N GLN A 192 -10.23 6.98 -12.37
CA GLN A 192 -10.02 5.54 -12.22
C GLN A 192 -9.96 5.10 -10.74
N SER A 193 -9.71 6.02 -9.80
CA SER A 193 -9.60 5.70 -8.39
C SER A 193 -10.96 5.56 -7.73
N VAL A 194 -11.22 4.41 -7.13
CA VAL A 194 -12.46 4.16 -6.38
C VAL A 194 -12.55 5.12 -5.20
N SER A 195 -11.46 5.35 -4.48
CA SER A 195 -11.42 6.28 -3.35
C SER A 195 -11.68 7.73 -3.75
N ALA A 196 -11.27 8.16 -4.95
CA ALA A 196 -11.60 9.47 -5.50
C ALA A 196 -13.09 9.58 -5.82
N ASN A 197 -13.64 8.56 -6.47
CA ASN A 197 -15.04 8.53 -6.85
C ASN A 197 -15.98 8.49 -5.64
N LEU A 198 -15.62 7.77 -4.59
CA LEU A 198 -16.38 7.77 -3.33
C LEU A 198 -16.41 9.15 -2.67
N ARG A 199 -15.26 9.88 -2.65
CA ARG A 199 -15.22 11.26 -2.15
C ARG A 199 -16.09 12.20 -2.99
N LEU A 200 -15.91 12.16 -4.30
CA LEU A 200 -16.66 13.02 -5.23
C LEU A 200 -18.16 12.75 -5.10
N LYS A 201 -18.59 11.50 -5.11
CA LYS A 201 -19.98 11.11 -4.93
C LYS A 201 -20.56 11.68 -3.63
N SER A 202 -19.86 11.50 -2.51
CA SER A 202 -20.31 12.00 -1.22
C SER A 202 -20.37 13.53 -1.15
N TRP A 203 -19.46 14.26 -1.79
CA TRP A 203 -19.55 15.72 -1.92
C TRP A 203 -20.76 16.14 -2.72
N LEU A 204 -21.00 15.52 -3.89
CA LEU A 204 -22.12 15.86 -4.76
C LEU A 204 -23.47 15.60 -4.06
N GLU A 205 -23.62 14.44 -3.42
CA GLU A 205 -24.82 14.09 -2.65
C GLU A 205 -25.06 15.11 -1.51
N THR A 206 -24.01 15.44 -0.75
CA THR A 206 -24.14 16.38 0.37
C THR A 206 -24.42 17.80 -0.10
N LEU A 207 -23.83 18.26 -1.20
CA LEU A 207 -24.18 19.57 -1.79
C LEU A 207 -25.66 19.60 -2.21
N ALA A 208 -26.13 18.52 -2.84
CA ALA A 208 -27.53 18.41 -3.24
C ALA A 208 -28.50 18.44 -2.04
N ASP A 209 -28.13 17.82 -0.90
CA ASP A 209 -28.91 17.87 0.35
C ASP A 209 -29.09 19.31 0.86
N TYR A 210 -28.12 20.18 0.57
CA TYR A 210 -28.20 21.64 0.89
C TYR A 210 -28.76 22.48 -0.26
N GLY A 211 -29.30 21.85 -1.33
CA GLY A 211 -29.83 22.55 -2.50
C GLY A 211 -28.77 23.24 -3.35
N LEU A 212 -27.52 22.79 -3.25
CA LEU A 212 -26.38 23.32 -4.00
C LEU A 212 -25.91 22.35 -5.09
N SER A 213 -25.27 22.93 -6.10
CA SER A 213 -24.47 22.18 -7.07
C SER A 213 -23.06 22.77 -7.11
N PRO A 214 -22.01 21.96 -7.38
CA PRO A 214 -20.69 22.52 -7.51
C PRO A 214 -20.61 23.43 -8.73
N VAL A 215 -19.91 24.56 -8.61
CA VAL A 215 -19.72 25.47 -9.73
C VAL A 215 -18.70 24.97 -10.74
N SER A 216 -17.81 24.09 -10.31
CA SER A 216 -16.82 23.42 -11.17
C SER A 216 -16.41 22.09 -10.56
N VAL A 217 -16.13 21.09 -11.40
CA VAL A 217 -15.53 19.81 -11.00
C VAL A 217 -14.35 19.52 -11.91
N ILE A 218 -13.15 19.56 -11.34
CA ILE A 218 -11.90 19.27 -12.03
C ILE A 218 -11.27 18.01 -11.41
N HIS A 219 -10.59 17.21 -12.22
CA HIS A 219 -9.88 16.00 -11.77
C HIS A 219 -8.37 16.22 -11.81
N GLY A 220 -7.71 15.93 -10.69
CA GLY A 220 -6.26 15.83 -10.57
C GLY A 220 -5.78 14.39 -10.56
N ASN A 221 -4.50 14.21 -10.29
CA ASN A 221 -3.82 12.89 -10.27
C ASN A 221 -3.14 12.59 -8.92
N TRP A 222 -3.59 13.24 -7.85
CA TRP A 222 -3.09 13.15 -6.48
C TRP A 222 -1.83 13.97 -6.17
N ASP A 223 -1.07 14.45 -7.15
CA ASP A 223 0.13 15.26 -6.92
C ASP A 223 -0.15 16.77 -6.82
N ALA A 224 0.81 17.52 -6.27
CA ALA A 224 0.69 18.96 -6.08
C ALA A 224 0.64 19.70 -7.43
N GLN A 225 1.30 19.20 -8.47
CA GLN A 225 1.31 19.83 -9.79
C GLN A 225 -0.09 19.82 -10.41
N SER A 226 -0.81 18.70 -10.30
CA SER A 226 -2.20 18.63 -10.79
C SER A 226 -3.12 19.52 -9.97
N GLY A 227 -2.85 19.67 -8.67
CA GLY A 227 -3.56 20.63 -7.81
C GLY A 227 -3.36 22.06 -8.29
N TYR A 228 -2.13 22.45 -8.57
CA TYR A 228 -1.78 23.77 -9.09
C TYR A 228 -2.46 24.04 -10.45
N SER A 229 -2.32 23.11 -11.39
CA SER A 229 -2.91 23.26 -12.73
C SER A 229 -4.43 23.30 -12.68
N GLY A 230 -5.07 22.47 -11.83
CA GLY A 230 -6.52 22.46 -11.62
C GLY A 230 -7.02 23.80 -11.05
N ALA A 231 -6.31 24.38 -10.09
CA ALA A 231 -6.65 25.70 -9.54
C ALA A 231 -6.56 26.82 -10.60
N LEU A 232 -5.51 26.83 -11.42
CA LEU A 232 -5.40 27.78 -12.54
C LEU A 232 -6.53 27.60 -13.56
N GLN A 233 -6.96 26.37 -13.80
CA GLN A 233 -8.12 26.11 -14.67
C GLN A 233 -9.40 26.68 -14.04
N MET A 234 -9.64 26.44 -12.74
CA MET A 234 -10.80 27.01 -12.03
C MET A 234 -10.83 28.53 -12.10
N LEU A 235 -9.70 29.21 -11.86
CA LEU A 235 -9.60 30.65 -11.93
C LEU A 235 -9.95 31.22 -13.31
N ARG A 236 -9.60 30.49 -14.37
CA ARG A 236 -9.90 30.90 -15.75
C ARG A 236 -11.35 30.67 -16.17
N GLU A 237 -11.88 29.48 -15.83
CA GLU A 237 -13.15 29.00 -16.37
C GLU A 237 -14.35 29.36 -15.46
N THR A 238 -14.10 29.45 -14.14
CA THR A 238 -15.16 29.66 -13.15
C THR A 238 -14.68 30.59 -12.03
N PRO A 239 -14.40 31.89 -12.32
CA PRO A 239 -13.73 32.76 -11.35
C PRO A 239 -14.60 33.17 -10.14
N GLN A 240 -15.85 32.73 -10.09
CA GLN A 240 -16.81 33.14 -9.04
C GLN A 240 -16.92 32.20 -7.84
N PHE A 241 -16.10 31.12 -7.77
CA PHE A 241 -16.14 30.26 -6.59
C PHE A 241 -15.59 30.98 -5.35
N SER A 242 -16.16 30.69 -4.19
CA SER A 242 -15.75 31.26 -2.90
C SER A 242 -15.03 30.22 -2.00
N ALA A 243 -15.09 28.94 -2.34
CA ALA A 243 -14.40 27.86 -1.67
C ALA A 243 -14.09 26.71 -2.62
N VAL A 244 -13.05 25.93 -2.29
CA VAL A 244 -12.67 24.74 -3.03
C VAL A 244 -12.53 23.55 -2.07
N LEU A 245 -13.17 22.41 -2.38
CA LEU A 245 -12.92 21.13 -1.76
C LEU A 245 -11.91 20.34 -2.60
N VAL A 246 -10.84 19.90 -1.97
CA VAL A 246 -9.74 19.19 -2.64
C VAL A 246 -9.61 17.78 -2.07
N ALA A 247 -9.47 16.78 -2.94
CA ALA A 247 -9.58 15.37 -2.56
C ALA A 247 -8.39 14.82 -1.75
N ASN A 248 -7.21 15.51 -1.75
CA ASN A 248 -6.09 15.18 -0.87
C ASN A 248 -5.22 16.43 -0.56
N ASP A 249 -4.36 16.29 0.45
CA ASP A 249 -3.50 17.38 0.93
C ASP A 249 -2.42 17.78 -0.08
N GLN A 250 -1.88 16.82 -0.86
CA GLN A 250 -0.85 17.14 -1.86
C GLN A 250 -1.40 18.06 -2.95
N MET A 251 -2.58 17.76 -3.49
CA MET A 251 -3.23 18.65 -4.45
C MET A 251 -3.62 19.99 -3.78
N ALA A 252 -4.05 19.97 -2.50
CA ALA A 252 -4.38 21.20 -1.78
C ALA A 252 -3.18 22.14 -1.65
N LEU A 253 -1.97 21.64 -1.42
CA LEU A 253 -0.74 22.45 -1.46
C LEU A 253 -0.53 23.10 -2.82
N GLY A 254 -0.81 22.38 -3.90
CA GLY A 254 -0.77 22.94 -5.26
C GLY A 254 -1.79 24.06 -5.46
N VAL A 255 -3.03 23.84 -5.00
CA VAL A 255 -4.10 24.85 -5.05
C VAL A 255 -3.71 26.12 -4.30
N LEU A 256 -3.22 25.97 -3.06
CA LEU A 256 -2.75 27.09 -2.25
C LEU A 256 -1.63 27.88 -2.93
N SER A 257 -0.68 27.18 -3.55
CA SER A 257 0.40 27.80 -4.31
C SER A 257 -0.13 28.60 -5.51
N ALA A 258 -1.10 28.05 -6.24
CA ALA A 258 -1.72 28.75 -7.38
C ALA A 258 -2.46 30.02 -6.93
N PHE A 259 -3.24 29.95 -5.85
CA PHE A 259 -3.98 31.11 -5.33
C PHE A 259 -3.08 32.17 -4.72
N HIS A 260 -1.91 31.80 -4.20
CA HIS A 260 -0.95 32.77 -3.68
C HIS A 260 -0.24 33.57 -4.79
N GLN A 261 -0.12 32.98 -5.98
CA GLN A 261 0.60 33.60 -7.11
C GLN A 261 -0.30 34.37 -8.06
N ASN A 262 -1.62 34.26 -7.95
CA ASN A 262 -2.62 34.89 -8.81
C ASN A 262 -3.70 35.63 -7.99
#